data_f2dcb0864874e1ceda06b317c4b5d1ad
#
_entry.id   f2dcb0864874e1ceda06b317c4b5d1ad
#
_cell.length_a   1.000
_cell.length_b   1.000
_cell.length_c   1.000
_cell.angle_alpha   90.00
_cell.angle_beta   90.00
_cell.angle_gamma   90.00
#
_symmetry.space_group_name_H-M   'P 1'
#
loop_
_entity.id
_entity.type
_entity.pdbx_description
1 polymer ?
#
loop_
_entity_poly.entity_id
_entity_poly.type
_entity_poly.pdbx_seq_one_letter_code
_entity_poly.pdbx_strand_id
1 'polypeptide(L)'
;MAEANKAVFRILIAGTMEAVFRELTKTGEPQGAVFNAVLTLDSPGLVRGRRMQMRTGSGRHAIVVGEVMELEAPTRFAHTHRFTQHDDPSCTVVYDLKKVDGGVEVTLTVENIPAGTKTETEMRRGGDFILKNLKAIVETGRPPLGTRLMYAMFGALEFVLPGRTKSENWPL
;
A
#
# COMPACT_ATOMS: atom_id res chain seq x y z
N MET A 1 -19.04 -6.33 17.08
CA MET A 1 -18.62 -4.93 16.85
C MET A 1 -17.23 -4.85 16.23
N ALA A 2 -16.27 -5.69 16.62
CA ALA A 2 -14.91 -5.68 16.06
C ALA A 2 -14.84 -6.10 14.57
N GLU A 3 -15.74 -6.92 14.06
CA GLU A 3 -15.73 -7.37 12.66
C GLU A 3 -16.21 -6.30 11.66
N ALA A 4 -17.03 -5.36 12.09
CA ALA A 4 -17.57 -4.33 11.20
C ALA A 4 -16.50 -3.36 10.67
N ASN A 5 -15.40 -3.19 11.39
CA ASN A 5 -14.31 -2.27 11.06
C ASN A 5 -13.08 -2.95 10.48
N LYS A 6 -13.25 -4.13 9.89
CA LYS A 6 -12.19 -4.95 9.32
C LYS A 6 -12.53 -5.39 7.90
N ALA A 7 -11.54 -5.46 7.04
CA ALA A 7 -11.64 -6.08 5.73
C ALA A 7 -10.46 -7.04 5.54
N VAL A 8 -10.71 -8.19 4.91
CA VAL A 8 -9.69 -9.22 4.68
C VAL A 8 -9.73 -9.65 3.22
N PHE A 9 -8.56 -9.66 2.59
CA PHE A 9 -8.36 -10.07 1.22
C PHE A 9 -7.26 -11.13 1.16
N ARG A 10 -7.40 -12.13 0.30
CA ARG A 10 -6.41 -13.21 0.15
C ARG A 10 -6.16 -13.53 -1.30
N ILE A 11 -4.91 -13.91 -1.60
CA ILE A 11 -4.51 -14.38 -2.92
C ILE A 11 -3.37 -15.38 -2.81
N LEU A 12 -3.33 -16.33 -3.75
CA LEU A 12 -2.18 -17.23 -3.93
C LEU A 12 -1.30 -16.68 -5.06
N ILE A 13 -0.02 -16.53 -4.78
CA ILE A 13 0.99 -16.05 -5.73
C ILE A 13 2.04 -17.13 -5.96
N ALA A 14 2.26 -17.51 -7.21
CA ALA A 14 3.36 -18.40 -7.59
C ALA A 14 4.68 -17.62 -7.55
N GLY A 15 5.45 -17.81 -6.48
CA GLY A 15 6.70 -17.08 -6.24
C GLY A 15 7.27 -17.40 -4.87
N THR A 16 8.33 -16.69 -4.51
CA THR A 16 8.97 -16.80 -3.20
C THR A 16 8.44 -15.76 -2.23
N MET A 17 8.52 -16.04 -0.94
CA MET A 17 8.14 -15.07 0.11
C MET A 17 8.98 -13.80 0.03
N GLU A 18 10.26 -13.93 -0.26
CA GLU A 18 11.19 -12.81 -0.40
C GLU A 18 10.80 -11.89 -1.57
N ALA A 19 10.44 -12.47 -2.72
CA ALA A 19 10.00 -11.70 -3.88
C ALA A 19 8.71 -10.93 -3.61
N VAL A 20 7.74 -11.56 -2.98
CA VAL A 20 6.47 -10.92 -2.59
C VAL A 20 6.71 -9.82 -1.56
N PHE A 21 7.46 -10.12 -0.51
CA PHE A 21 7.75 -9.19 0.57
C PHE A 21 8.50 -7.95 0.08
N ARG A 22 9.46 -8.14 -0.82
CA ARG A 22 10.21 -7.04 -1.45
C ARG A 22 9.29 -6.06 -2.17
N GLU A 23 8.33 -6.56 -2.96
CA GLU A 23 7.38 -5.68 -3.69
C GLU A 23 6.52 -4.84 -2.75
N LEU A 24 6.22 -5.34 -1.56
CA LEU A 24 5.43 -4.64 -0.54
C LEU A 24 6.25 -3.65 0.31
N THR A 25 7.57 -3.84 0.40
CA THR A 25 8.42 -3.11 1.34
C THR A 25 9.54 -2.29 0.69
N LYS A 26 9.72 -2.39 -0.63
CA LYS A 26 10.73 -1.59 -1.33
C LYS A 26 10.49 -0.10 -1.18
N THR A 27 11.56 0.66 -1.00
CA THR A 27 11.53 2.10 -0.75
C THR A 27 12.24 2.88 -1.86
N GLY A 28 11.84 4.13 -2.09
CA GLY A 28 12.49 5.01 -3.05
C GLY A 28 12.23 4.69 -4.52
N GLU A 29 11.44 3.68 -4.80
CA GLU A 29 11.02 3.30 -6.15
C GLU A 29 9.53 3.00 -6.21
N PRO A 30 8.86 3.13 -7.36
CA PRO A 30 7.42 2.90 -7.47
C PRO A 30 7.03 1.47 -7.11
N GLN A 31 6.03 1.33 -6.25
CA GLN A 31 5.40 0.05 -5.92
C GLN A 31 4.24 -0.20 -6.88
N GLY A 32 4.48 -0.95 -7.93
CA GLY A 32 3.46 -1.24 -8.95
C GLY A 32 2.22 -1.97 -8.41
N ALA A 33 2.34 -2.66 -7.28
CA ALA A 33 1.20 -3.28 -6.60
C ALA A 33 0.33 -2.25 -5.87
N VAL A 34 0.92 -1.18 -5.35
CA VAL A 34 0.26 -0.20 -4.49
C VAL A 34 0.16 1.15 -5.22
N PHE A 35 -0.70 1.19 -6.23
CA PHE A 35 -1.03 2.39 -7.02
C PHE A 35 0.19 3.14 -7.59
N ASN A 36 1.29 2.43 -7.83
CA ASN A 36 2.56 2.98 -8.31
C ASN A 36 3.14 4.08 -7.40
N ALA A 37 2.77 4.07 -6.13
CA ALA A 37 3.27 5.01 -5.13
C ALA A 37 4.70 4.67 -4.71
N VAL A 38 5.44 5.67 -4.28
CA VAL A 38 6.80 5.52 -3.76
C VAL A 38 6.76 5.56 -2.23
N LEU A 39 7.16 4.47 -1.59
CA LEU A 39 7.31 4.41 -0.14
C LEU A 39 8.55 5.22 0.27
N THR A 40 8.34 6.27 1.05
CA THR A 40 9.36 7.18 1.55
C THR A 40 9.38 7.17 3.07
N LEU A 41 10.56 7.18 3.67
CA LEU A 41 10.76 7.10 5.12
C LEU A 41 11.42 8.38 5.66
N ASP A 42 11.18 8.68 6.94
CA ASP A 42 11.81 9.81 7.65
C ASP A 42 13.32 9.62 7.86
N SER A 43 13.82 8.41 7.78
CA SER A 43 15.24 8.06 7.84
C SER A 43 15.51 6.76 7.08
N PRO A 44 16.75 6.52 6.61
CA PRO A 44 17.08 5.28 5.90
C PRO A 44 16.78 4.02 6.71
N GLY A 45 16.29 3.00 6.03
CA GLY A 45 16.00 1.69 6.59
C GLY A 45 14.58 1.54 7.11
N LEU A 46 13.88 0.56 6.57
CA LEU A 46 12.54 0.19 7.00
C LEU A 46 12.65 -0.59 8.31
N VAL A 47 12.17 0.00 9.40
CA VAL A 47 12.14 -0.61 10.74
C VAL A 47 10.88 -0.14 11.46
N ARG A 48 10.48 -0.89 12.49
CA ARG A 48 9.37 -0.50 13.36
C ARG A 48 9.59 0.90 13.94
N GLY A 49 8.51 1.70 13.98
CA GLY A 49 8.52 3.07 14.48
C GLY A 49 8.93 4.13 13.45
N ARG A 50 9.33 3.74 12.23
CA ARG A 50 9.59 4.70 11.16
C ARG A 50 8.31 5.40 10.71
N ARG A 51 8.36 6.71 10.59
CA ARG A 51 7.32 7.44 9.86
C ARG A 51 7.48 7.19 8.37
N MET A 52 6.37 6.96 7.72
CA MET A 52 6.34 6.63 6.30
C MET A 52 5.31 7.45 5.55
N GLN A 53 5.56 7.63 4.28
CA GLN A 53 4.61 8.23 3.34
C GLN A 53 4.60 7.41 2.05
N MET A 54 3.43 7.35 1.42
CA MET A 54 3.33 6.94 0.02
C MET A 54 3.16 8.18 -0.82
N ARG A 55 4.18 8.49 -1.63
CA ARG A 55 4.22 9.66 -2.50
C ARG A 55 3.95 9.29 -3.95
N THR A 56 3.47 10.25 -4.72
CA THR A 56 3.44 10.12 -6.18
C THR A 56 4.86 9.95 -6.72
N GLY A 57 4.97 9.40 -7.95
CA GLY A 57 6.27 9.17 -8.57
C GLY A 57 7.14 10.41 -8.72
N SER A 58 6.55 11.60 -8.83
CA SER A 58 7.25 12.89 -8.85
C SER A 58 7.75 13.33 -7.46
N GLY A 59 7.24 12.73 -6.39
CA GLY A 59 7.50 13.14 -5.01
C GLY A 59 6.75 14.40 -4.56
N ARG A 60 5.99 15.04 -5.45
CA ARG A 60 5.31 16.31 -5.15
C ARG A 60 4.09 16.18 -4.25
N HIS A 61 3.48 15.02 -4.21
CA HIS A 61 2.30 14.75 -3.38
C HIS A 61 2.53 13.55 -2.48
N ALA A 62 2.18 13.69 -1.21
CA ALA A 62 2.08 12.60 -0.25
C ALA A 62 0.61 12.19 -0.17
N ILE A 63 0.28 11.00 -0.66
CA ILE A 63 -1.11 10.51 -0.73
C ILE A 63 -1.51 9.80 0.56
N VAL A 64 -0.55 9.11 1.18
CA VAL A 64 -0.75 8.39 2.44
C VAL A 64 0.37 8.75 3.40
N VAL A 65 0.02 8.91 4.66
CA VAL A 65 0.98 9.04 5.77
C VAL A 65 0.70 7.96 6.80
N GLY A 66 1.74 7.50 7.47
CA GLY A 66 1.62 6.46 8.49
C GLY A 66 2.92 6.19 9.21
N GLU A 67 2.91 5.12 9.98
CA GLU A 67 4.05 4.63 10.76
C GLU A 67 4.15 3.12 10.63
N VAL A 68 5.36 2.60 10.55
CA VAL A 68 5.62 1.16 10.53
C VAL A 68 5.36 0.59 11.93
N MET A 69 4.37 -0.29 12.03
CA MET A 69 3.95 -0.91 13.29
C MET A 69 4.66 -2.22 13.56
N GLU A 70 4.79 -3.04 12.52
CA GLU A 70 5.43 -4.35 12.59
C GLU A 70 6.22 -4.62 11.32
N LEU A 71 7.37 -5.26 11.48
CA LEU A 71 8.20 -5.71 10.36
C LEU A 71 8.91 -7.01 10.75
N GLU A 72 8.44 -8.11 10.21
CA GLU A 72 9.02 -9.45 10.36
C GLU A 72 9.26 -10.04 8.97
N ALA A 73 10.42 -9.74 8.39
CA ALA A 73 10.75 -10.21 7.04
C ALA A 73 11.01 -11.72 7.04
N PRO A 74 10.50 -12.47 6.05
CA PRO A 74 9.60 -12.05 4.96
C PRO A 74 8.12 -12.38 5.20
N THR A 75 7.67 -12.43 6.47
CA THR A 75 6.36 -12.99 6.85
C THR A 75 5.29 -11.96 7.16
N ARG A 76 5.68 -10.78 7.68
CA ARG A 76 4.69 -9.80 8.15
C ARG A 76 5.20 -8.36 8.00
N PHE A 77 4.30 -7.50 7.50
CA PHE A 77 4.48 -6.06 7.44
C PHE A 77 3.17 -5.36 7.81
N ALA A 78 3.22 -4.48 8.80
CA ALA A 78 2.06 -3.71 9.23
C ALA A 78 2.41 -2.23 9.41
N HIS A 79 1.49 -1.37 9.00
CA HIS A 79 1.63 0.09 9.15
C HIS A 79 0.29 0.77 9.38
N THR A 80 0.29 1.91 10.02
CA THR A 80 -0.87 2.79 10.02
C THR A 80 -1.01 3.44 8.64
N HIS A 81 -2.24 3.82 8.29
CA HIS A 81 -2.58 4.31 6.97
C HIS A 81 -3.62 5.42 7.08
N ARG A 82 -3.27 6.63 6.67
CA ARG A 82 -4.17 7.77 6.62
C ARG A 82 -4.04 8.44 5.26
N PHE A 83 -5.16 8.58 4.57
CA PHE A 83 -5.21 9.36 3.34
C PHE A 83 -5.10 10.86 3.65
N THR A 84 -4.25 11.57 2.92
CA THR A 84 -4.07 13.01 3.07
C THR A 84 -5.18 13.82 2.42
N GLN A 85 -5.94 13.19 1.52
CA GLN A 85 -7.07 13.83 0.81
C GLN A 85 -8.28 14.09 1.70
N HIS A 86 -8.38 13.37 2.82
CA HIS A 86 -9.53 13.42 3.73
C HIS A 86 -9.08 13.70 5.16
N ASP A 87 -10.00 14.13 6.00
CA ASP A 87 -9.77 14.30 7.44
C ASP A 87 -10.19 13.06 8.26
N ASP A 88 -10.23 11.91 7.60
CA ASP A 88 -10.60 10.65 8.23
C ASP A 88 -9.49 10.16 9.18
N PRO A 89 -9.86 9.44 10.26
CA PRO A 89 -8.87 8.77 11.10
C PRO A 89 -8.06 7.72 10.35
N SER A 90 -6.89 7.37 10.88
CA SER A 90 -6.07 6.28 10.36
C SER A 90 -6.73 4.93 10.54
N CYS A 91 -6.46 4.03 9.61
CA CYS A 91 -6.65 2.58 9.79
C CYS A 91 -5.29 1.89 9.86
N THR A 92 -5.29 0.57 10.02
CA THR A 92 -4.07 -0.24 10.03
C THR A 92 -4.10 -1.23 8.89
N VAL A 93 -3.03 -1.29 8.12
CA VAL A 93 -2.84 -2.22 7.02
C VAL A 93 -1.85 -3.28 7.44
N VAL A 94 -2.20 -4.55 7.28
CA VAL A 94 -1.39 -5.71 7.66
C VAL A 94 -1.26 -6.66 6.49
N TYR A 95 -0.04 -6.97 6.12
CA TYR A 95 0.29 -8.02 5.16
C TYR A 95 0.88 -9.22 5.90
N ASP A 96 0.24 -10.37 5.78
CA ASP A 96 0.74 -11.66 6.27
C ASP A 96 1.04 -12.58 5.09
N LEU A 97 2.24 -13.14 5.06
CA LEU A 97 2.71 -14.05 4.02
C LEU A 97 2.94 -15.43 4.62
N LYS A 98 2.38 -16.44 3.97
CA LYS A 98 2.53 -17.84 4.36
C LYS A 98 2.93 -18.68 3.16
N LYS A 99 4.01 -19.46 3.30
CA LYS A 99 4.38 -20.45 2.30
C LYS A 99 3.36 -21.58 2.30
N VAL A 100 2.85 -21.90 1.12
CA VAL A 100 1.88 -22.98 0.91
C VAL A 100 2.25 -23.75 -0.35
N ASP A 101 1.56 -24.86 -0.63
CA ASP A 101 1.72 -25.56 -1.90
C ASP A 101 1.33 -24.64 -3.05
N GLY A 102 2.21 -24.55 -4.05
CA GLY A 102 2.02 -23.70 -5.22
C GLY A 102 2.49 -22.25 -5.07
N GLY A 103 3.04 -21.86 -3.91
CA GLY A 103 3.63 -20.52 -3.75
C GLY A 103 3.44 -19.87 -2.38
N VAL A 104 2.96 -18.64 -2.39
CA VAL A 104 2.74 -17.82 -1.19
C VAL A 104 1.28 -17.40 -1.10
N GLU A 105 0.65 -17.71 0.02
CA GLU A 105 -0.64 -17.11 0.38
C GLU A 105 -0.37 -15.75 1.02
N VAL A 106 -0.91 -14.70 0.41
CA VAL A 106 -0.86 -13.33 0.95
C VAL A 106 -2.23 -12.98 1.50
N THR A 107 -2.26 -12.59 2.77
CA THR A 107 -3.45 -12.04 3.42
C THR A 107 -3.23 -10.56 3.68
N LEU A 108 -4.05 -9.72 3.08
CA LEU A 108 -4.12 -8.30 3.36
C LEU A 108 -5.30 -8.05 4.29
N THR A 109 -5.01 -7.58 5.49
CA THR A 109 -6.02 -7.21 6.48
C THR A 109 -5.98 -5.70 6.69
N VAL A 110 -7.14 -5.07 6.62
CA VAL A 110 -7.30 -3.67 7.03
C VAL A 110 -8.11 -3.66 8.32
N GLU A 111 -7.55 -3.10 9.36
CA GLU A 111 -8.13 -3.03 10.70
C GLU A 111 -8.44 -1.58 11.09
N ASN A 112 -9.36 -1.41 12.02
CA ASN A 112 -9.77 -0.09 12.52
C ASN A 112 -10.25 0.85 11.41
N ILE A 113 -10.98 0.32 10.43
CA ILE A 113 -11.53 1.12 9.33
C ILE A 113 -12.53 2.11 9.91
N PRO A 114 -12.36 3.44 9.67
CA PRO A 114 -13.30 4.43 10.18
C PRO A 114 -14.64 4.33 9.45
N ALA A 115 -15.67 3.88 10.15
CA ALA A 115 -17.00 3.64 9.60
C ALA A 115 -17.65 4.93 9.05
N GLY A 116 -18.35 4.83 7.93
CA GLY A 116 -19.07 5.95 7.31
C GLY A 116 -18.19 6.99 6.63
N THR A 117 -16.90 6.69 6.42
CA THR A 117 -15.95 7.62 5.81
C THR A 117 -15.61 7.26 4.36
N LYS A 118 -14.95 8.18 3.67
CA LYS A 118 -14.37 7.91 2.34
C LYS A 118 -13.28 6.86 2.41
N THR A 119 -12.49 6.88 3.48
CA THR A 119 -11.46 5.88 3.75
C THR A 119 -12.04 4.46 3.79
N GLU A 120 -13.20 4.26 4.42
CA GLU A 120 -13.86 2.96 4.41
C GLU A 120 -14.14 2.48 2.99
N THR A 121 -14.73 3.33 2.17
CA THR A 121 -15.03 2.98 0.77
C THR A 121 -13.77 2.63 -0.03
N GLU A 122 -12.71 3.42 0.12
CA GLU A 122 -11.45 3.22 -0.59
C GLU A 122 -10.72 1.95 -0.15
N MET A 123 -10.66 1.69 1.16
CA MET A 123 -9.99 0.50 1.69
C MET A 123 -10.72 -0.80 1.33
N ARG A 124 -12.05 -0.80 1.33
CA ARG A 124 -12.83 -1.97 0.93
C ARG A 124 -12.73 -2.29 -0.57
N ARG A 125 -12.45 -1.29 -1.41
CA ARG A 125 -12.27 -1.47 -2.87
C ARG A 125 -10.82 -1.76 -3.26
N GLY A 126 -9.86 -1.22 -2.52
CA GLY A 126 -8.46 -1.24 -2.93
C GLY A 126 -7.74 -2.57 -2.70
N GLY A 127 -8.18 -3.40 -1.75
CA GLY A 127 -7.45 -4.59 -1.35
C GLY A 127 -7.28 -5.62 -2.46
N ASP A 128 -8.36 -5.95 -3.16
CA ASP A 128 -8.29 -6.90 -4.30
C ASP A 128 -7.44 -6.36 -5.45
N PHE A 129 -7.52 -5.06 -5.71
CA PHE A 129 -6.70 -4.41 -6.73
C PHE A 129 -5.21 -4.56 -6.40
N ILE A 130 -4.82 -4.26 -5.17
CA ILE A 130 -3.43 -4.39 -4.71
C ILE A 130 -2.94 -5.83 -4.86
N LEU A 131 -3.70 -6.81 -4.38
CA LEU A 131 -3.29 -8.20 -4.41
C LEU A 131 -3.20 -8.77 -5.84
N LYS A 132 -4.11 -8.40 -6.74
CA LYS A 132 -4.06 -8.81 -8.15
C LYS A 132 -2.85 -8.23 -8.88
N ASN A 133 -2.52 -6.96 -8.62
CA ASN A 133 -1.32 -6.34 -9.20
C ASN A 133 -0.04 -6.94 -8.61
N LEU A 134 0.01 -7.19 -7.30
CA LEU A 134 1.13 -7.87 -6.65
C LEU A 134 1.38 -9.24 -7.28
N LYS A 135 0.33 -10.03 -7.47
CA LYS A 135 0.40 -11.33 -8.15
C LYS A 135 0.97 -11.20 -9.56
N ALA A 136 0.43 -10.29 -10.36
CA ALA A 136 0.91 -10.08 -11.73
C ALA A 136 2.39 -9.67 -11.78
N ILE A 137 2.83 -8.79 -10.89
CA ILE A 137 4.22 -8.33 -10.82
C ILE A 137 5.15 -9.47 -10.45
N VAL A 138 4.83 -10.25 -9.42
CA VAL A 138 5.68 -11.36 -8.97
C VAL A 138 5.73 -12.47 -10.03
N GLU A 139 4.61 -12.81 -10.66
CA GLU A 139 4.53 -13.91 -11.62
C GLU A 139 4.99 -13.53 -13.03
N THR A 140 4.84 -12.26 -13.46
CA THR A 140 5.11 -11.83 -14.84
C THR A 140 6.10 -10.67 -14.95
N GLY A 141 6.53 -10.08 -13.85
CA GLY A 141 7.46 -8.96 -13.81
C GLY A 141 6.83 -7.56 -13.98
N ARG A 142 5.52 -7.46 -14.22
CA ARG A 142 4.84 -6.18 -14.46
C ARG A 142 3.34 -6.25 -14.14
N PRO A 143 2.72 -5.10 -13.80
CA PRO A 143 1.28 -5.03 -13.64
C PRO A 143 0.54 -5.32 -14.97
N PRO A 144 -0.75 -5.68 -14.91
CA PRO A 144 -1.58 -5.81 -16.11
C PRO A 144 -1.59 -4.54 -16.96
N LEU A 145 -1.82 -4.69 -18.27
CA LEU A 145 -1.81 -3.56 -19.19
C LEU A 145 -2.80 -2.45 -18.79
N GLY A 146 -4.01 -2.82 -18.39
CA GLY A 146 -5.01 -1.85 -17.94
C GLY A 146 -4.55 -1.03 -16.73
N THR A 147 -3.89 -1.68 -15.77
CA THR A 147 -3.29 -1.02 -14.60
C THR A 147 -2.17 -0.06 -15.02
N ARG A 148 -1.32 -0.46 -15.94
CA ARG A 148 -0.23 0.39 -16.45
C ARG A 148 -0.77 1.64 -17.15
N LEU A 149 -1.82 1.49 -17.96
CA LEU A 149 -2.49 2.63 -18.60
C LEU A 149 -3.12 3.57 -17.57
N MET A 150 -3.76 3.01 -16.54
CA MET A 150 -4.32 3.79 -15.43
C MET A 150 -3.24 4.58 -14.68
N TYR A 151 -2.07 3.97 -14.42
CA TYR A 151 -0.96 4.66 -13.76
C TYR A 151 -0.38 5.79 -14.62
N ALA A 152 -0.28 5.58 -15.93
CA ALA A 152 0.13 6.64 -16.86
C ALA A 152 -0.85 7.81 -16.84
N MET A 153 -2.14 7.52 -16.79
CA MET A 153 -3.19 8.54 -16.66
C MET A 153 -3.08 9.29 -15.31
N PHE A 154 -2.86 8.59 -14.22
CA PHE A 154 -2.68 9.22 -12.90
C PHE A 154 -1.46 10.16 -12.88
N GLY A 155 -0.36 9.76 -13.50
CA GLY A 155 0.82 10.62 -13.64
C GLY A 155 0.53 11.87 -14.47
N ALA A 156 -0.20 11.74 -15.57
CA ALA A 156 -0.57 12.87 -16.41
C ALA A 156 -1.55 13.83 -15.72
N LEU A 157 -2.40 13.32 -14.82
CA LEU A 157 -3.42 14.08 -14.09
C LEU A 157 -2.99 14.48 -12.67
N GLU A 158 -1.73 14.31 -12.31
CA GLU A 158 -1.24 14.64 -10.97
C GLU A 158 -1.53 16.10 -10.56
N PHE A 159 -1.54 17.01 -11.54
CA PHE A 159 -1.81 18.43 -11.31
C PHE A 159 -3.23 18.74 -10.79
N VAL A 160 -4.17 17.80 -10.91
CA VAL A 160 -5.53 17.97 -10.38
C VAL A 160 -5.67 17.49 -8.92
N LEU A 161 -4.61 16.93 -8.35
CA LEU A 161 -4.64 16.52 -6.94
C LEU A 161 -4.84 17.73 -6.01
N PRO A 162 -5.61 17.57 -4.93
CA PRO A 162 -5.83 18.65 -3.98
C PRO A 162 -4.55 19.22 -3.42
N GLY A 163 -4.47 20.53 -3.25
CA GLY A 163 -3.29 21.20 -2.68
C GLY A 163 -2.88 20.68 -1.30
N ARG A 164 -3.85 20.20 -0.51
CA ARG A 164 -3.57 19.61 0.80
C ARG A 164 -2.69 18.37 0.75
N THR A 165 -2.64 17.65 -0.38
CA THR A 165 -1.79 16.45 -0.56
C THR A 165 -0.34 16.78 -0.89
N LYS A 166 0.00 18.05 -1.17
CA LYS A 166 1.38 18.43 -1.48
C LYS A 166 2.34 18.01 -0.38
N SER A 167 3.47 17.44 -0.76
CA SER A 167 4.48 16.92 0.16
C SER A 167 4.98 17.96 1.15
N GLU A 168 4.99 19.25 0.79
CA GLU A 168 5.38 20.35 1.67
C GLU A 168 4.48 20.48 2.91
N ASN A 169 3.22 20.03 2.83
CA ASN A 169 2.26 20.03 3.95
C ASN A 169 2.44 18.81 4.89
N TRP A 170 3.25 17.86 4.48
CA TRP A 170 3.46 16.60 5.19
C TRP A 170 4.96 16.30 5.34
N PRO A 171 5.73 17.09 6.13
CA PRO A 171 7.14 16.84 6.33
C PRO A 171 7.38 15.49 7.04
N LEU A 172 8.42 14.76 6.60
CA LEU A 172 8.90 13.54 7.26
C LEU A 172 9.96 13.86 8.30
#